data_94cfa97e95fc449cbc141e7cc7bd6164
#
_entry.id   94cfa97e95fc449cbc141e7cc7bd6164
#
_cell.length_a   1.000
_cell.length_b   1.000
_cell.length_c   1.000
_cell.angle_alpha   90.00
_cell.angle_beta   90.00
_cell.angle_gamma   90.00
#
_symmetry.space_group_name_H-M   'P 1'
#
loop_
_entity.id
_entity.type
_entity.pdbx_description
1 polymer ?
#
loop_
_entity_poly.entity_id
_entity_poly.type
_entity_poly.pdbx_seq_one_letter_code
_entity_poly.pdbx_strand_id
1 'polypeptide(L)'
;YGQDYFFKNIRSIFEQDDFTLINLECVLSNATERVEKTWNLKGKPEYVGIMTDSSVEGASLGNNHTFDYGQQGLDDTREVLNKAGIIFGFNDHVDTYTTKDGIKIGIVSASQLSADETHANYIRDGIAELREEGADLVIACCHWGIEGDHYPNDYQQKLAHQVIDWGADLLVGTHPHVLQGMELYNGKMICYS
;
A
#
# COMPACT_ATOMS: atom_id res chain seq x y z
N TYR A 1 -20.74 -5.46 14.92
CA TYR A 1 -20.29 -4.06 14.84
C TYR A 1 -20.60 -3.53 13.45
N GLY A 2 -20.93 -2.22 13.32
CA GLY A 2 -21.09 -1.56 12.03
C GLY A 2 -19.72 -1.22 11.38
N GLN A 3 -19.74 -0.75 10.13
CA GLN A 3 -18.51 -0.38 9.41
C GLN A 3 -17.79 0.80 10.10
N ASP A 4 -18.53 1.69 10.73
CA ASP A 4 -18.04 2.83 11.52
C ASP A 4 -17.22 2.45 12.77
N TYR A 5 -17.25 1.18 13.16
CA TYR A 5 -16.54 0.71 14.36
C TYR A 5 -15.01 0.70 14.17
N PHE A 6 -14.52 0.33 12.98
CA PHE A 6 -13.11 -0.02 12.78
C PHE A 6 -12.17 1.16 13.02
N PHE A 7 -12.45 2.32 12.47
CA PHE A 7 -11.61 3.51 12.62
C PHE A 7 -12.15 4.55 13.60
N LYS A 8 -13.22 4.26 14.36
CA LYS A 8 -13.91 5.22 15.23
C LYS A 8 -13.01 6.02 16.17
N ASN A 9 -11.90 5.45 16.63
CA ASN A 9 -11.01 6.08 17.59
C ASN A 9 -9.94 6.98 16.93
N ILE A 10 -9.72 6.82 15.63
CA ILE A 10 -8.70 7.55 14.86
C ILE A 10 -9.28 8.30 13.66
N ARG A 11 -10.57 8.14 13.36
CA ARG A 11 -11.25 8.82 12.25
C ARG A 11 -11.02 10.31 12.23
N SER A 12 -11.06 10.96 13.41
CA SER A 12 -10.84 12.42 13.51
C SER A 12 -9.42 12.85 13.13
N ILE A 13 -8.45 11.93 13.09
CA ILE A 13 -7.09 12.18 12.57
C ILE A 13 -7.16 12.16 11.05
N PHE A 14 -7.77 11.12 10.46
CA PHE A 14 -7.91 10.96 9.02
C PHE A 14 -8.78 12.06 8.37
N GLU A 15 -9.82 12.53 9.07
CA GLU A 15 -10.66 13.65 8.59
C GLU A 15 -9.94 15.02 8.59
N GLN A 16 -8.80 15.13 9.28
CA GLN A 16 -8.04 16.37 9.42
C GLN A 16 -6.73 16.35 8.63
N ASP A 17 -6.29 15.18 8.17
CA ASP A 17 -5.12 15.09 7.30
C ASP A 17 -5.49 15.39 5.84
N ASP A 18 -4.48 15.44 4.98
CA ASP A 18 -4.65 15.69 3.55
C ASP A 18 -4.71 14.40 2.74
N PHE A 19 -4.22 13.28 3.31
CA PHE A 19 -4.16 11.99 2.63
C PHE A 19 -3.87 10.85 3.60
N THR A 20 -4.80 9.91 3.71
CA THR A 20 -4.63 8.66 4.46
C THR A 20 -4.40 7.49 3.51
N LEU A 21 -3.28 6.77 3.69
CA LEU A 21 -2.91 5.57 2.95
C LEU A 21 -2.93 4.35 3.87
N ILE A 22 -3.54 3.26 3.42
CA ILE A 22 -3.56 1.98 4.15
C ILE A 22 -2.94 0.85 3.34
N ASN A 23 -2.46 -0.20 4.01
CA ASN A 23 -2.22 -1.51 3.40
C ASN A 23 -3.54 -2.30 3.40
N LEU A 24 -4.11 -2.54 2.22
CA LEU A 24 -5.30 -3.38 2.07
C LEU A 24 -4.87 -4.84 1.86
N GLU A 25 -4.65 -5.54 2.96
CA GLU A 25 -4.12 -6.90 2.98
C GLU A 25 -5.23 -7.97 2.91
N CYS A 26 -6.16 -7.77 1.99
CA CYS A 26 -7.20 -8.72 1.65
C CYS A 26 -7.80 -8.37 0.28
N VAL A 27 -8.56 -9.27 -0.32
CA VAL A 27 -9.40 -8.94 -1.47
C VAL A 27 -10.79 -8.48 -1.03
N LEU A 28 -11.38 -7.53 -1.76
CA LEU A 28 -12.79 -7.11 -1.62
C LEU A 28 -13.60 -7.74 -2.77
N SER A 29 -14.12 -8.95 -2.54
CA SER A 29 -14.69 -9.75 -3.62
C SER A 29 -15.79 -10.68 -3.14
N ASN A 30 -16.69 -11.05 -4.04
CA ASN A 30 -17.64 -12.15 -3.89
C ASN A 30 -17.11 -13.47 -4.47
N ALA A 31 -15.90 -13.53 -5.03
CA ALA A 31 -15.30 -14.75 -5.57
C ALA A 31 -15.28 -15.88 -4.53
N THR A 32 -15.51 -17.10 -4.98
CA THR A 32 -15.55 -18.31 -4.14
C THR A 32 -14.31 -19.19 -4.30
N GLU A 33 -13.70 -19.13 -5.48
CA GLU A 33 -12.50 -19.90 -5.79
C GLU A 33 -11.28 -19.25 -5.12
N ARG A 34 -10.69 -19.96 -4.17
CA ARG A 34 -9.50 -19.51 -3.45
C ARG A 34 -8.26 -20.25 -3.89
N VAL A 35 -7.10 -19.62 -3.80
CA VAL A 35 -5.83 -20.30 -4.01
C VAL A 35 -5.53 -21.26 -2.84
N GLU A 36 -4.77 -22.32 -3.09
CA GLU A 36 -4.37 -23.26 -2.04
C GLU A 36 -3.22 -22.68 -1.21
N LYS A 37 -3.57 -22.09 -0.05
CA LYS A 37 -2.61 -21.62 0.96
C LYS A 37 -3.25 -21.62 2.35
N THR A 38 -2.43 -21.51 3.38
CA THR A 38 -2.87 -21.62 4.78
C THR A 38 -3.93 -20.59 5.15
N TRP A 39 -3.73 -19.33 4.74
CA TRP A 39 -4.63 -18.22 5.06
C TRP A 39 -5.04 -17.50 3.78
N ASN A 40 -6.35 -17.35 3.60
CA ASN A 40 -6.94 -16.55 2.53
C ASN A 40 -7.79 -15.46 3.17
N LEU A 41 -7.49 -14.20 2.86
CA LEU A 41 -8.15 -13.03 3.43
C LEU A 41 -9.11 -12.43 2.40
N LYS A 42 -10.39 -12.30 2.79
CA LYS A 42 -11.42 -11.71 1.95
C LYS A 42 -12.42 -10.89 2.77
N GLY A 43 -12.68 -9.67 2.32
CA GLY A 43 -13.82 -8.87 2.71
C GLY A 43 -14.89 -8.90 1.62
N LYS A 44 -16.13 -8.56 1.97
CA LYS A 44 -17.17 -8.30 0.99
C LYS A 44 -16.92 -6.96 0.30
N PRO A 45 -17.36 -6.78 -0.97
CA PRO A 45 -17.19 -5.50 -1.69
C PRO A 45 -17.71 -4.28 -0.91
N GLU A 46 -18.84 -4.42 -0.22
CA GLU A 46 -19.42 -3.33 0.58
C GLU A 46 -18.55 -2.87 1.76
N TYR A 47 -17.51 -3.64 2.15
CA TYR A 47 -16.59 -3.24 3.22
C TYR A 47 -15.63 -2.10 2.81
N VAL A 48 -15.64 -1.72 1.53
CA VAL A 48 -15.02 -0.46 1.10
C VAL A 48 -15.59 0.75 1.88
N GLY A 49 -16.84 0.67 2.34
CA GLY A 49 -17.44 1.67 3.21
C GLY A 49 -16.68 1.93 4.51
N ILE A 50 -15.90 0.95 5.02
CA ILE A 50 -15.02 1.15 6.18
C ILE A 50 -13.98 2.24 5.88
N MET A 51 -13.44 2.25 4.65
CA MET A 51 -12.45 3.22 4.19
C MET A 51 -13.09 4.58 3.86
N THR A 52 -14.15 4.58 3.01
CA THR A 52 -14.81 5.83 2.59
C THR A 52 -15.45 6.59 3.74
N ASP A 53 -16.03 5.89 4.71
CA ASP A 53 -16.61 6.50 5.91
C ASP A 53 -15.56 7.04 6.89
N SER A 54 -14.29 6.83 6.60
CA SER A 54 -13.17 7.19 7.49
C SER A 54 -12.09 8.04 6.81
N SER A 55 -12.39 8.71 5.69
CA SER A 55 -11.44 9.54 4.93
C SER A 55 -10.15 8.78 4.59
N VAL A 56 -10.26 7.61 3.98
CA VAL A 56 -9.10 6.89 3.41
C VAL A 56 -9.11 7.13 1.90
N GLU A 57 -8.07 7.76 1.38
CA GLU A 57 -7.95 8.13 -0.02
C GLU A 57 -7.10 7.15 -0.82
N GLY A 58 -6.20 6.39 -0.17
CA GLY A 58 -5.26 5.51 -0.87
C GLY A 58 -5.13 4.12 -0.25
N ALA A 59 -4.82 3.14 -1.10
CA ALA A 59 -4.58 1.76 -0.69
C ALA A 59 -3.32 1.17 -1.37
N SER A 60 -2.47 0.51 -0.59
CA SER A 60 -1.43 -0.38 -1.10
C SER A 60 -2.03 -1.76 -1.30
N LEU A 61 -1.92 -2.30 -2.52
CA LEU A 61 -2.34 -3.66 -2.86
C LEU A 61 -1.16 -4.62 -3.08
N GLY A 62 0.08 -4.12 -3.02
CA GLY A 62 1.28 -4.93 -3.23
C GLY A 62 1.64 -5.79 -2.03
N ASN A 63 0.85 -6.81 -1.71
CA ASN A 63 1.04 -7.70 -0.58
C ASN A 63 0.80 -9.19 -0.94
N ASN A 64 1.05 -10.10 0.00
CA ASN A 64 0.92 -11.54 -0.21
C ASN A 64 -0.53 -12.05 -0.25
N HIS A 65 -1.51 -11.21 0.10
CA HIS A 65 -2.94 -11.56 0.10
C HIS A 65 -3.72 -11.06 -1.14
N THR A 66 -3.04 -10.33 -2.02
CA THR A 66 -3.65 -9.73 -3.23
C THR A 66 -4.32 -10.76 -4.15
N PHE A 67 -3.73 -11.95 -4.25
CA PHE A 67 -4.21 -13.03 -5.11
C PHE A 67 -4.89 -14.17 -4.35
N ASP A 68 -5.36 -13.97 -3.13
CA ASP A 68 -5.98 -15.02 -2.33
C ASP A 68 -7.20 -15.69 -2.98
N TYR A 69 -7.86 -14.96 -3.86
CA TYR A 69 -8.96 -15.44 -4.71
C TYR A 69 -8.63 -15.27 -6.20
N GLY A 70 -7.35 -15.49 -6.55
CA GLY A 70 -6.87 -15.43 -7.93
C GLY A 70 -7.03 -14.05 -8.56
N GLN A 71 -6.95 -14.00 -9.88
CA GLN A 71 -7.11 -12.76 -10.64
C GLN A 71 -8.48 -12.12 -10.43
N GLN A 72 -9.55 -12.92 -10.31
CA GLN A 72 -10.91 -12.41 -10.07
C GLN A 72 -10.97 -11.59 -8.75
N GLY A 73 -10.34 -12.08 -7.68
CA GLY A 73 -10.31 -11.35 -6.40
C GLY A 73 -9.62 -10.00 -6.51
N LEU A 74 -8.51 -9.91 -7.24
CA LEU A 74 -7.81 -8.66 -7.50
C LEU A 74 -8.65 -7.72 -8.37
N ASP A 75 -9.23 -8.21 -9.46
CA ASP A 75 -10.02 -7.39 -10.39
C ASP A 75 -11.26 -6.80 -9.71
N ASP A 76 -11.98 -7.61 -8.91
CA ASP A 76 -13.09 -7.16 -8.09
C ASP A 76 -12.65 -6.06 -7.10
N THR A 77 -11.48 -6.24 -6.45
CA THR A 77 -10.95 -5.27 -5.49
C THR A 77 -10.64 -3.94 -6.17
N ARG A 78 -9.96 -3.98 -7.32
CA ARG A 78 -9.66 -2.78 -8.14
C ARG A 78 -10.94 -2.05 -8.57
N GLU A 79 -11.94 -2.81 -9.03
CA GLU A 79 -13.23 -2.23 -9.42
C GLU A 79 -13.93 -1.54 -8.25
N VAL A 80 -13.91 -2.16 -7.07
CA VAL A 80 -14.51 -1.61 -5.84
C VAL A 80 -13.81 -0.32 -5.42
N LEU A 81 -12.47 -0.29 -5.41
CA LEU A 81 -11.69 0.91 -5.07
C LEU A 81 -11.92 2.04 -6.08
N ASN A 82 -11.88 1.74 -7.38
CA ASN A 82 -12.15 2.71 -8.44
C ASN A 82 -13.54 3.35 -8.30
N LYS A 83 -14.59 2.55 -8.04
CA LYS A 83 -15.95 3.05 -7.82
C LYS A 83 -16.07 3.92 -6.56
N ALA A 84 -15.25 3.64 -5.56
CA ALA A 84 -15.20 4.40 -4.32
C ALA A 84 -14.34 5.67 -4.42
N GLY A 85 -13.59 5.86 -5.51
CA GLY A 85 -12.65 6.98 -5.67
C GLY A 85 -11.39 6.86 -4.83
N ILE A 86 -11.04 5.64 -4.39
CA ILE A 86 -9.82 5.36 -3.64
C ILE A 86 -8.72 4.98 -4.62
N ILE A 87 -7.63 5.74 -4.63
CA ILE A 87 -6.46 5.44 -5.46
C ILE A 87 -5.70 4.22 -4.90
N PHE A 88 -4.96 3.51 -5.77
CA PHE A 88 -4.17 2.37 -5.29
C PHE A 88 -2.88 2.16 -6.09
N GLY A 89 -1.86 1.61 -5.42
CA GLY A 89 -0.65 1.11 -6.05
C GLY A 89 -0.62 -0.42 -6.06
N PHE A 90 -0.18 -1.01 -7.18
CA PHE A 90 0.02 -2.46 -7.30
C PHE A 90 0.92 -2.80 -8.49
N ASN A 91 2.12 -3.34 -8.23
CA ASN A 91 3.08 -3.75 -9.26
C ASN A 91 3.29 -2.66 -10.33
N ASP A 92 2.82 -2.92 -11.55
CA ASP A 92 2.90 -2.03 -12.72
C ASP A 92 1.76 -0.98 -12.78
N HIS A 93 0.94 -0.88 -11.75
CA HIS A 93 -0.09 0.15 -11.62
C HIS A 93 0.29 1.16 -10.55
N VAL A 94 0.44 2.40 -10.95
CA VAL A 94 0.60 3.56 -10.06
C VAL A 94 -0.62 4.46 -10.16
N ASP A 95 -0.85 5.29 -9.15
CA ASP A 95 -1.99 6.21 -9.15
C ASP A 95 -1.64 7.49 -8.40
N THR A 96 -2.39 8.56 -8.65
CA THR A 96 -2.14 9.87 -8.04
C THR A 96 -3.39 10.45 -7.41
N TYR A 97 -3.20 11.12 -6.28
CA TYR A 97 -4.21 11.91 -5.57
C TYR A 97 -3.76 13.37 -5.52
N THR A 98 -4.68 14.29 -5.72
CA THR A 98 -4.38 15.72 -5.57
C THR A 98 -5.10 16.25 -4.34
N THR A 99 -4.34 16.77 -3.37
CA THR A 99 -4.87 17.36 -2.16
C THR A 99 -5.65 18.64 -2.45
N LYS A 100 -6.41 19.14 -1.46
CA LYS A 100 -7.16 20.40 -1.56
C LYS A 100 -6.27 21.60 -1.87
N ASP A 101 -5.01 21.56 -1.41
CA ASP A 101 -4.01 22.60 -1.64
C ASP A 101 -3.23 22.43 -2.95
N GLY A 102 -3.58 21.42 -3.74
CA GLY A 102 -3.02 21.20 -5.08
C GLY A 102 -1.74 20.37 -5.10
N ILE A 103 -1.35 19.75 -3.99
CA ILE A 103 -0.20 18.82 -3.94
C ILE A 103 -0.58 17.48 -4.58
N LYS A 104 0.16 17.06 -5.59
CA LYS A 104 -0.02 15.79 -6.27
C LYS A 104 0.81 14.70 -5.60
N ILE A 105 0.15 13.75 -4.94
CA ILE A 105 0.74 12.61 -4.26
C ILE A 105 0.62 11.38 -5.14
N GLY A 106 1.73 10.73 -5.44
CA GLY A 106 1.76 9.46 -6.18
C GLY A 106 2.03 8.28 -5.25
N ILE A 107 1.41 7.14 -5.52
CA ILE A 107 1.66 5.89 -4.80
C ILE A 107 2.12 4.79 -5.73
N VAL A 108 3.15 4.07 -5.30
CA VAL A 108 3.64 2.84 -5.92
C VAL A 108 3.74 1.75 -4.86
N SER A 109 3.38 0.52 -5.21
CA SER A 109 3.35 -0.58 -4.25
C SER A 109 3.69 -1.91 -4.90
N ALA A 110 4.54 -2.70 -4.24
CA ALA A 110 4.81 -4.07 -4.65
C ALA A 110 5.18 -4.96 -3.44
N SER A 111 4.88 -6.25 -3.54
CA SER A 111 5.33 -7.23 -2.58
C SER A 111 6.83 -7.51 -2.77
N GLN A 112 7.60 -7.49 -1.67
CA GLN A 112 9.05 -7.68 -1.64
C GLN A 112 9.44 -8.84 -0.70
N LEU A 113 8.58 -9.86 -0.59
CA LEU A 113 8.82 -11.04 0.27
C LEU A 113 9.92 -11.96 -0.28
N SER A 114 10.15 -11.94 -1.57
CA SER A 114 11.32 -12.54 -2.21
C SER A 114 12.23 -11.43 -2.73
N ALA A 115 13.54 -11.67 -2.70
CA ALA A 115 14.53 -10.78 -3.31
C ALA A 115 14.49 -10.88 -4.85
N ASP A 116 13.30 -10.73 -5.43
CA ASP A 116 13.05 -10.80 -6.87
C ASP A 116 13.20 -9.41 -7.47
N GLU A 117 14.13 -9.28 -8.41
CA GLU A 117 14.39 -8.01 -9.11
C GLU A 117 13.14 -7.49 -9.85
N THR A 118 12.24 -8.37 -10.29
CA THR A 118 11.00 -7.96 -10.99
C THR A 118 10.15 -7.05 -10.11
N HIS A 119 9.93 -7.43 -8.86
CA HIS A 119 9.14 -6.63 -7.93
C HIS A 119 9.84 -5.33 -7.53
N ALA A 120 11.18 -5.35 -7.38
CA ALA A 120 11.97 -4.15 -7.14
C ALA A 120 11.90 -3.19 -8.36
N ASN A 121 11.89 -3.74 -9.58
CA ASN A 121 11.74 -2.95 -10.81
C ASN A 121 10.36 -2.26 -10.87
N TYR A 122 9.26 -2.91 -10.44
CA TYR A 122 7.97 -2.23 -10.37
C TYR A 122 8.01 -0.96 -9.51
N ILE A 123 8.69 -1.01 -8.36
CA ILE A 123 8.86 0.18 -7.52
C ILE A 123 9.68 1.25 -8.24
N ARG A 124 10.84 0.88 -8.82
CA ARG A 124 11.70 1.82 -9.54
C ARG A 124 10.99 2.50 -10.71
N ASP A 125 10.36 1.68 -11.55
CA ASP A 125 9.74 2.13 -12.79
C ASP A 125 8.47 2.96 -12.47
N GLY A 126 7.69 2.55 -11.46
CA GLY A 126 6.54 3.32 -10.98
C GLY A 126 6.93 4.67 -10.35
N ILE A 127 8.06 4.75 -9.63
CA ILE A 127 8.58 6.05 -9.14
C ILE A 127 8.89 6.97 -10.33
N ALA A 128 9.56 6.44 -11.37
CA ALA A 128 9.90 7.22 -12.57
C ALA A 128 8.63 7.71 -13.28
N GLU A 129 7.64 6.84 -13.48
CA GLU A 129 6.34 7.17 -14.08
C GLU A 129 5.62 8.28 -13.30
N LEU A 130 5.50 8.15 -11.98
CA LEU A 130 4.88 9.17 -11.13
C LEU A 130 5.58 10.52 -11.21
N ARG A 131 6.92 10.54 -11.32
CA ARG A 131 7.68 11.77 -11.50
C ARG A 131 7.46 12.39 -12.88
N GLU A 132 7.39 11.58 -13.94
CA GLU A 132 7.04 12.04 -15.29
C GLU A 132 5.61 12.61 -15.35
N GLU A 133 4.68 12.05 -14.59
CA GLU A 133 3.32 12.57 -14.42
C GLU A 133 3.23 13.83 -13.56
N GLY A 134 4.34 14.27 -12.96
CA GLY A 134 4.42 15.48 -12.16
C GLY A 134 3.94 15.32 -10.72
N ALA A 135 4.12 14.16 -10.12
CA ALA A 135 3.87 13.98 -8.69
C ALA A 135 4.86 14.82 -7.86
N ASP A 136 4.32 15.65 -6.97
CA ASP A 136 5.09 16.46 -6.02
C ASP A 136 5.71 15.58 -4.93
N LEU A 137 4.94 14.59 -4.44
CA LEU A 137 5.37 13.60 -3.46
C LEU A 137 5.14 12.20 -4.00
N VAL A 138 6.12 11.31 -3.82
CA VAL A 138 6.00 9.88 -4.17
C VAL A 138 6.15 9.04 -2.91
N ILE A 139 5.12 8.26 -2.60
CA ILE A 139 5.10 7.29 -1.50
C ILE A 139 5.29 5.89 -2.08
N ALA A 140 6.35 5.22 -1.66
CA ALA A 140 6.60 3.82 -2.00
C ALA A 140 6.15 2.91 -0.87
N CYS A 141 5.36 1.87 -1.19
CA CYS A 141 4.89 0.86 -0.25
C CYS A 141 5.55 -0.49 -0.56
N CYS A 142 6.28 -1.03 0.41
CA CYS A 142 6.95 -2.32 0.30
C CYS A 142 6.40 -3.29 1.34
N HIS A 143 5.84 -4.41 0.87
CA HIS A 143 5.36 -5.49 1.75
C HIS A 143 6.43 -6.57 1.83
N TRP A 144 7.17 -6.63 2.95
CA TRP A 144 8.47 -7.30 3.04
C TRP A 144 8.82 -7.81 4.44
N GLY A 145 10.00 -8.41 4.57
CA GLY A 145 10.57 -8.82 5.85
C GLY A 145 10.02 -10.16 6.34
N ILE A 146 10.04 -10.36 7.64
CA ILE A 146 9.66 -11.60 8.31
C ILE A 146 8.64 -11.28 9.41
N GLU A 147 7.53 -12.03 9.45
CA GLU A 147 6.50 -11.88 10.48
C GLU A 147 7.09 -12.04 11.89
N GLY A 148 6.74 -11.09 12.77
CA GLY A 148 7.21 -11.07 14.16
C GLY A 148 8.63 -10.58 14.37
N ASP A 149 9.39 -10.26 13.32
CA ASP A 149 10.75 -9.73 13.47
C ASP A 149 10.71 -8.21 13.68
N HIS A 150 11.24 -7.75 14.82
CA HIS A 150 11.26 -6.33 15.20
C HIS A 150 12.40 -5.53 14.55
N TYR A 151 13.28 -6.18 13.81
CA TYR A 151 14.42 -5.53 13.17
C TYR A 151 14.38 -5.76 11.65
N PRO A 152 14.53 -4.70 10.83
CA PRO A 152 14.63 -4.86 9.39
C PRO A 152 15.88 -5.66 9.03
N ASN A 153 15.71 -6.65 8.14
CA ASN A 153 16.84 -7.44 7.65
C ASN A 153 17.67 -6.65 6.60
N ASP A 154 18.83 -7.21 6.22
CA ASP A 154 19.76 -6.56 5.26
C ASP A 154 19.10 -6.28 3.90
N TYR A 155 18.20 -7.15 3.45
CA TYR A 155 17.47 -6.95 2.21
C TYR A 155 16.53 -5.73 2.28
N GLN A 156 15.75 -5.61 3.37
CA GLN A 156 14.88 -4.46 3.60
C GLN A 156 15.68 -3.16 3.61
N GLN A 157 16.80 -3.12 4.36
CA GLN A 157 17.65 -1.92 4.47
C GLN A 157 18.25 -1.52 3.12
N LYS A 158 18.81 -2.50 2.39
CA LYS A 158 19.39 -2.25 1.06
C LYS A 158 18.34 -1.73 0.07
N LEU A 159 17.19 -2.39 -0.01
CA LEU A 159 16.13 -1.98 -0.92
C LEU A 159 15.54 -0.63 -0.53
N ALA A 160 15.38 -0.35 0.78
CA ALA A 160 14.88 0.93 1.26
C ALA A 160 15.75 2.10 0.77
N HIS A 161 17.06 1.99 0.91
CA HIS A 161 17.99 3.00 0.41
C HIS A 161 17.87 3.18 -1.11
N GLN A 162 17.80 2.07 -1.87
CA GLN A 162 17.59 2.12 -3.31
C GLN A 162 16.29 2.82 -3.71
N VAL A 163 15.19 2.54 -3.01
CA VAL A 163 13.87 3.15 -3.27
C VAL A 163 13.93 4.67 -3.07
N ILE A 164 14.60 5.14 -2.02
CA ILE A 164 14.83 6.57 -1.81
C ILE A 164 15.74 7.15 -2.90
N ASP A 165 16.81 6.45 -3.28
CA ASP A 165 17.75 6.88 -4.33
C ASP A 165 17.06 6.91 -5.72
N TRP A 166 16.04 6.07 -5.97
CA TRP A 166 15.22 6.13 -7.17
C TRP A 166 14.26 7.31 -7.20
N GLY A 167 14.08 7.99 -6.07
CA GLY A 167 13.34 9.24 -6.01
C GLY A 167 12.04 9.21 -5.20
N ALA A 168 11.78 8.20 -4.37
CA ALA A 168 10.68 8.24 -3.41
C ALA A 168 10.95 9.28 -2.30
N ASP A 169 9.89 9.94 -1.83
CA ASP A 169 9.96 10.90 -0.73
C ASP A 169 9.69 10.26 0.63
N LEU A 170 8.92 9.19 0.63
CA LEU A 170 8.57 8.39 1.80
C LEU A 170 8.51 6.93 1.39
N LEU A 171 9.08 6.06 2.25
CA LEU A 171 8.89 4.63 2.14
C LEU A 171 8.14 4.10 3.36
N VAL A 172 7.09 3.32 3.10
CA VAL A 172 6.26 2.66 4.12
C VAL A 172 6.33 1.15 3.92
N GLY A 173 6.91 0.46 4.90
CA GLY A 173 6.96 -1.00 4.95
C GLY A 173 5.76 -1.59 5.68
N THR A 174 5.39 -2.81 5.30
CA THR A 174 4.34 -3.63 5.93
C THR A 174 4.75 -5.10 5.91
N HIS A 175 3.94 -6.01 6.43
CA HIS A 175 4.10 -7.45 6.53
C HIS A 175 4.64 -7.98 7.87
N PRO A 176 5.65 -7.41 8.55
CA PRO A 176 6.14 -8.01 9.80
C PRO A 176 5.08 -8.13 10.91
N HIS A 177 3.95 -7.40 10.82
CA HIS A 177 2.87 -7.35 11.81
C HIS A 177 3.34 -6.93 13.22
N VAL A 178 4.54 -6.36 13.30
CA VAL A 178 5.14 -5.72 14.47
C VAL A 178 5.82 -4.44 14.03
N LEU A 179 5.96 -3.47 14.94
CA LEU A 179 6.68 -2.25 14.63
C LEU A 179 8.18 -2.54 14.46
N GLN A 180 8.73 -2.08 13.35
CA GLN A 180 10.16 -2.00 13.12
C GLN A 180 10.65 -0.54 13.24
N GLY A 181 11.94 -0.31 13.07
CA GLY A 181 12.54 1.01 13.17
C GLY A 181 12.12 1.97 12.06
N MET A 182 12.44 3.24 12.27
CA MET A 182 12.39 4.29 11.27
C MET A 182 13.80 4.83 11.03
N GLU A 183 14.08 5.27 9.80
CA GLU A 183 15.37 5.81 9.40
C GLU A 183 15.18 7.09 8.60
N LEU A 184 16.06 8.06 8.82
CA LEU A 184 16.18 9.22 7.94
C LEU A 184 17.37 9.02 7.00
N TYR A 185 17.10 8.71 5.75
CA TYR A 185 18.12 8.49 4.72
C TYR A 185 18.01 9.55 3.61
N ASN A 186 19.11 10.24 3.31
CA ASN A 186 19.14 11.33 2.32
C ASN A 186 18.04 12.40 2.53
N GLY A 187 17.66 12.67 3.80
CA GLY A 187 16.62 13.63 4.15
C GLY A 187 15.19 13.13 3.93
N LYS A 188 15.00 11.85 3.59
CA LYS A 188 13.71 11.20 3.38
C LYS A 188 13.46 10.15 4.47
N MET A 189 12.18 9.96 4.81
CA MET A 189 11.79 9.01 5.87
C MET A 189 11.57 7.61 5.31
N ILE A 190 12.13 6.62 6.00
CA ILE A 190 11.88 5.21 5.82
C ILE A 190 11.20 4.69 7.08
N CYS A 191 9.99 4.13 6.95
CA CYS A 191 9.28 3.40 7.98
C CYS A 191 9.32 1.92 7.61
N TYR A 192 10.10 1.10 8.32
CA TYR A 192 10.34 -0.29 7.92
C TYR A 192 9.14 -1.21 8.16
N SER A 193 8.32 -0.97 9.20
CA SER A 193 7.01 -1.59 9.45
C SER A 193 6.22 -0.87 10.54
#